data_6d45cf99a5864117f31583668554a865
#
_entry.id   6d45cf99a5864117f31583668554a865
#
_cell.length_a   1.000
_cell.length_b   1.000
_cell.length_c   1.000
_cell.angle_alpha   90.00
_cell.angle_beta   90.00
_cell.angle_gamma   90.00
#
_symmetry.space_group_name_H-M   'P 1'
#
loop_
_entity.id
_entity.type
_entity.pdbx_description
1 polymer ?
#
loop_
_entity_poly.entity_id
_entity_poly.type
_entity_poly.pdbx_seq_one_letter_code
_entity_poly.pdbx_strand_id
1 'polypeptide(L)'
;QLRHGHLGRRLETFVEPQFVHKERTVRPDGLVRVRRGSRVWTALVEVKMSTAPLTAEQVELYVELARAEGFDAVITISNQLLSGGDDIPVDIDRRKLRKVALRHLSWDEIRSVAIHLSMHDKVEDATQRWVLREFVRYLLHDQSKLQGFADMGPDWVHVRDGVKNRTL
;
A
#
# COMPACT_ATOMS: atom_id res chain seq x y z
N GLN A 1 4.85 41.15 -7.47
CA GLN A 1 5.19 39.94 -6.70
C GLN A 1 3.93 39.09 -6.54
N LEU A 2 3.70 38.19 -7.49
CA LEU A 2 2.62 37.20 -7.42
C LEU A 2 3.12 36.04 -6.55
N ARG A 3 2.67 36.01 -5.29
CA ARG A 3 2.80 34.83 -4.43
C ARG A 3 1.90 33.74 -5.00
N HIS A 4 2.49 32.78 -5.69
CA HIS A 4 1.84 31.53 -6.02
C HIS A 4 1.62 30.78 -4.71
N GLY A 5 0.41 30.90 -4.15
CA GLY A 5 -0.02 30.10 -3.00
C GLY A 5 -0.14 28.63 -3.42
N HIS A 6 0.92 27.89 -3.26
CA HIS A 6 0.82 26.44 -3.16
C HIS A 6 0.02 26.17 -1.90
N LEU A 7 -1.26 25.81 -2.08
CA LEU A 7 -2.05 25.15 -1.05
C LEU A 7 -1.32 23.85 -0.70
N GLY A 8 -0.38 23.96 0.24
CA GLY A 8 0.55 22.90 0.59
C GLY A 8 -0.21 21.68 1.05
N ARG A 9 0.00 20.55 0.36
CA ARG A 9 -0.36 19.25 0.89
C ARG A 9 0.55 18.97 2.07
N ARG A 10 -0.01 18.69 3.24
CA ARG A 10 0.73 18.22 4.40
C ARG A 10 0.45 16.73 4.56
N LEU A 11 1.52 15.94 4.55
CA LEU A 11 1.50 14.51 4.83
C LEU A 11 2.01 14.29 6.26
N GLU A 12 1.26 13.54 7.05
CA GLU A 12 1.64 13.08 8.38
C GLU A 12 1.57 11.55 8.38
N THR A 13 2.56 10.91 8.96
CA THR A 13 2.62 9.46 9.11
C THR A 13 2.87 9.11 10.57
N PHE A 14 2.18 8.09 11.05
CA PHE A 14 2.31 7.58 12.40
C PHE A 14 2.62 6.09 12.31
N VAL A 15 3.62 5.63 13.02
CA VAL A 15 4.04 4.23 13.07
C VAL A 15 3.42 3.59 14.30
N GLU A 16 2.80 2.42 14.09
CA GLU A 16 2.20 1.61 15.15
C GLU A 16 1.28 2.39 16.11
N PRO A 17 0.33 3.20 15.59
CA PRO A 17 -0.60 3.93 16.45
C PRO A 17 -1.47 2.95 17.23
N GLN A 18 -1.83 3.32 18.46
CA GLN A 18 -2.67 2.49 19.31
C GLN A 18 -4.06 3.08 19.43
N PHE A 19 -5.06 2.24 19.29
CA PHE A 19 -6.47 2.57 19.42
C PHE A 19 -7.14 1.61 20.41
N VAL A 20 -8.18 2.08 21.09
CA VAL A 20 -9.06 1.21 21.87
C VAL A 20 -10.36 1.04 21.10
N HIS A 21 -10.65 -0.18 20.67
CA HIS A 21 -11.88 -0.53 19.97
C HIS A 21 -12.53 -1.76 20.58
N LYS A 22 -13.80 -1.65 21.02
CA LYS A 22 -14.53 -2.74 21.67
C LYS A 22 -13.73 -3.39 22.82
N GLU A 23 -13.19 -2.54 23.71
CA GLU A 23 -12.38 -2.94 24.89
C GLU A 23 -11.07 -3.68 24.55
N ARG A 24 -10.64 -3.63 23.30
CA ARG A 24 -9.38 -4.22 22.84
C ARG A 24 -8.44 -3.14 22.33
N THR A 25 -7.17 -3.29 22.63
CA THR A 25 -6.13 -2.47 21.99
C THR A 25 -5.89 -2.99 20.58
N VAL A 26 -6.07 -2.13 19.59
CA VAL A 26 -5.81 -2.40 18.17
C VAL A 26 -4.63 -1.55 17.74
N ARG A 27 -3.65 -2.16 17.09
CA ARG A 27 -2.39 -1.52 16.70
C ARG A 27 -2.08 -1.83 15.24
N PRO A 28 -2.57 -0.99 14.30
CA PRO A 28 -2.17 -1.08 12.91
C PRO A 28 -0.68 -0.74 12.74
N ASP A 29 -0.05 -1.19 11.67
CA ASP A 29 1.36 -0.88 11.39
C ASP A 29 1.57 0.62 11.13
N GLY A 30 0.54 1.31 10.59
CA GLY A 30 0.64 2.73 10.33
C GLY A 30 -0.69 3.46 10.24
N LEU A 31 -0.58 4.78 10.27
CA LEU A 31 -1.64 5.71 9.91
C LEU A 31 -1.06 6.81 9.05
N VAL A 32 -1.71 7.08 7.94
CA VAL A 32 -1.36 8.16 7.01
C VAL A 32 -2.47 9.20 7.02
N ARG A 33 -2.08 10.47 7.17
CA ARG A 33 -3.00 11.60 7.11
C ARG A 33 -2.53 12.62 6.09
N VAL A 34 -3.41 12.98 5.17
CA VAL A 34 -3.16 13.99 4.16
C VAL A 34 -4.09 15.17 4.39
N ARG A 35 -3.52 16.37 4.52
CA ARG A 35 -4.27 17.62 4.62
C ARG A 35 -4.12 18.43 3.35
N ARG A 36 -5.22 18.96 2.84
CA ARG A 36 -5.25 19.90 1.72
C ARG A 36 -6.29 21.00 2.00
N GLY A 37 -5.81 22.14 2.45
CA GLY A 37 -6.70 23.19 2.96
C GLY A 37 -7.46 22.69 4.20
N SER A 38 -8.78 22.81 4.19
CA SER A 38 -9.68 22.31 5.24
C SER A 38 -9.98 20.82 5.16
N ARG A 39 -9.65 20.16 4.04
CA ARG A 39 -9.92 18.74 3.85
C ARG A 39 -8.81 17.90 4.49
N VAL A 40 -9.22 16.90 5.25
CA VAL A 40 -8.34 15.89 5.86
C VAL A 40 -8.79 14.54 5.32
N TRP A 41 -7.84 13.75 4.87
CA TRP A 41 -8.03 12.36 4.50
C TRP A 41 -7.11 11.50 5.36
N THR A 42 -7.63 10.43 5.95
CA THR A 42 -6.89 9.59 6.89
C THR A 42 -7.10 8.12 6.54
N ALA A 43 -6.02 7.35 6.53
CA ALA A 43 -6.06 5.91 6.28
C ALA A 43 -5.24 5.14 7.32
N LEU A 44 -5.76 4.00 7.75
CA LEU A 44 -4.98 2.97 8.44
C LEU A 44 -4.15 2.19 7.42
N VAL A 45 -2.98 1.74 7.83
CA VAL A 45 -2.08 0.94 6.99
C VAL A 45 -1.72 -0.35 7.71
N GLU A 46 -1.86 -1.46 7.00
CA GLU A 46 -1.40 -2.78 7.43
C GLU A 46 -0.42 -3.36 6.42
N VAL A 47 0.72 -3.84 6.90
CA VAL A 47 1.83 -4.30 6.07
C VAL A 47 2.13 -5.76 6.37
N LYS A 48 2.12 -6.58 5.34
CA LYS A 48 2.58 -7.97 5.44
C LYS A 48 3.85 -8.16 4.63
N MET A 49 4.88 -8.61 5.32
CA MET A 49 6.14 -9.00 4.70
C MET A 49 6.15 -10.49 4.42
N SER A 50 6.93 -10.92 3.43
CA SER A 50 7.11 -12.34 3.13
C SER A 50 5.78 -13.04 2.74
N THR A 51 5.58 -14.27 3.19
CA THR A 51 4.41 -15.11 2.92
C THR A 51 3.30 -14.98 3.95
N ALA A 52 3.43 -14.08 4.92
CA ALA A 52 2.39 -13.87 5.93
C ALA A 52 1.08 -13.42 5.25
N PRO A 53 -0.03 -14.16 5.40
CA PRO A 53 -1.27 -13.80 4.74
C PRO A 53 -1.96 -12.63 5.46
N LEU A 54 -2.67 -11.84 4.70
CA LEU A 54 -3.72 -10.98 5.25
C LEU A 54 -4.91 -11.87 5.62
N THR A 55 -5.52 -11.64 6.78
CA THR A 55 -6.74 -12.36 7.18
C THR A 55 -7.96 -11.46 7.06
N ALA A 56 -9.10 -12.05 6.74
CA ALA A 56 -10.35 -11.32 6.64
C ALA A 56 -10.72 -10.66 7.98
N GLU A 57 -10.51 -11.37 9.10
CA GLU A 57 -10.80 -10.87 10.45
C GLU A 57 -9.98 -9.61 10.78
N GLN A 58 -8.70 -9.60 10.41
CA GLN A 58 -7.82 -8.46 10.67
C GLN A 58 -8.25 -7.25 9.83
N VAL A 59 -8.53 -7.46 8.54
CA VAL A 59 -8.97 -6.39 7.64
C VAL A 59 -10.33 -5.85 8.07
N GLU A 60 -11.27 -6.71 8.44
CA GLU A 60 -12.58 -6.30 8.94
C GLU A 60 -12.49 -5.50 10.24
N LEU A 61 -11.62 -5.91 11.16
CA LEU A 61 -11.36 -5.18 12.41
C LEU A 61 -10.86 -3.75 12.11
N TYR A 62 -9.94 -3.61 11.15
CA TYR A 62 -9.43 -2.28 10.77
C TYR A 62 -10.47 -1.43 10.04
N VAL A 63 -11.33 -2.03 9.23
CA VAL A 63 -12.47 -1.34 8.61
C VAL A 63 -13.47 -0.86 9.67
N GLU A 64 -13.77 -1.67 10.68
CA GLU A 64 -14.63 -1.30 11.80
C GLU A 64 -14.01 -0.17 12.63
N LEU A 65 -12.71 -0.26 12.95
CA LEU A 65 -11.96 0.79 13.64
C LEU A 65 -11.96 2.09 12.83
N ALA A 66 -11.61 2.03 11.55
CA ALA A 66 -11.59 3.20 10.67
C ALA A 66 -12.96 3.89 10.61
N ARG A 67 -14.04 3.12 10.60
CA ARG A 67 -15.40 3.66 10.66
C ARG A 67 -15.71 4.33 11.98
N ALA A 68 -15.29 3.75 13.09
CA ALA A 68 -15.52 4.29 14.43
C ALA A 68 -14.77 5.61 14.63
N GLU A 69 -13.54 5.69 14.13
CA GLU A 69 -12.67 6.87 14.20
C GLU A 69 -12.97 7.93 13.11
N GLY A 70 -13.87 7.63 12.18
CA GLY A 70 -14.18 8.53 11.07
C GLY A 70 -13.06 8.65 10.04
N PHE A 71 -12.23 7.60 9.88
CA PHE A 71 -11.20 7.54 8.86
C PHE A 71 -11.77 7.15 7.50
N ASP A 72 -11.08 7.55 6.43
CA ASP A 72 -11.55 7.43 5.05
C ASP A 72 -11.24 6.07 4.43
N ALA A 73 -10.11 5.45 4.84
CA ALA A 73 -9.64 4.23 4.20
C ALA A 73 -8.86 3.29 5.12
N VAL A 74 -8.76 2.04 4.67
CA VAL A 74 -7.75 1.06 5.09
C VAL A 74 -6.92 0.70 3.86
N ILE A 75 -5.60 0.73 4.00
CA ILE A 75 -4.64 0.34 2.98
C ILE A 75 -3.93 -0.92 3.48
N THR A 76 -3.93 -1.96 2.68
CA THR A 76 -3.15 -3.17 2.94
C THR A 76 -2.00 -3.28 1.96
N ILE A 77 -0.84 -3.74 2.43
CA ILE A 77 0.35 -3.93 1.61
C ILE A 77 0.84 -5.37 1.82
N SER A 78 1.01 -6.13 0.74
CA SER A 78 1.56 -7.49 0.83
C SER A 78 2.23 -7.93 -0.48
N ASN A 79 2.75 -9.17 -0.51
CA ASN A 79 3.27 -9.78 -1.73
C ASN A 79 2.18 -10.30 -2.68
N GLN A 80 0.91 -10.25 -2.29
CA GLN A 80 -0.17 -10.73 -3.13
C GLN A 80 -0.39 -9.79 -4.32
N LEU A 81 -0.41 -10.38 -5.50
CA LEU A 81 -0.76 -9.70 -6.75
C LEU A 81 -2.25 -9.88 -7.01
N LEU A 82 -2.92 -8.82 -7.39
CA LEU A 82 -4.33 -8.84 -7.72
C LEU A 82 -4.51 -8.55 -9.21
N SER A 83 -5.48 -9.20 -9.82
CA SER A 83 -5.75 -9.07 -11.26
C SER A 83 -6.39 -7.74 -11.63
N GLY A 84 -6.99 -7.03 -10.67
CA GLY A 84 -7.66 -5.75 -10.87
C GLY A 84 -7.38 -4.76 -9.74
N GLY A 85 -7.35 -3.46 -10.07
CA GLY A 85 -7.02 -2.39 -9.12
C GLY A 85 -8.03 -2.20 -7.97
N ASP A 86 -9.21 -2.79 -8.05
CA ASP A 86 -10.24 -2.78 -7.01
C ASP A 86 -10.40 -4.14 -6.32
N ASP A 87 -9.56 -5.11 -6.66
CA ASP A 87 -9.57 -6.42 -6.02
C ASP A 87 -8.99 -6.31 -4.60
N ILE A 88 -9.46 -7.20 -3.74
CA ILE A 88 -9.08 -7.27 -2.34
C ILE A 88 -8.56 -8.69 -2.09
N PRO A 89 -7.39 -8.85 -1.45
CA PRO A 89 -6.75 -10.15 -1.28
C PRO A 89 -7.42 -11.07 -0.26
N VAL A 90 -8.55 -10.64 0.31
CA VAL A 90 -9.34 -11.37 1.30
C VAL A 90 -10.82 -11.26 0.98
N ASP A 91 -11.57 -12.34 1.26
CA ASP A 91 -13.02 -12.31 1.12
C ASP A 91 -13.64 -11.63 2.34
N ILE A 92 -14.21 -10.46 2.13
CA ILE A 92 -14.89 -9.67 3.16
C ILE A 92 -16.28 -9.24 2.68
N ASP A 93 -17.20 -9.08 3.62
CA ASP A 93 -18.53 -8.52 3.31
C ASP A 93 -18.40 -7.07 2.82
N ARG A 94 -18.64 -6.86 1.52
CA ARG A 94 -18.59 -5.53 0.89
C ARG A 94 -19.56 -4.52 1.51
N ARG A 95 -20.60 -4.96 2.23
CA ARG A 95 -21.50 -4.07 2.98
C ARG A 95 -20.76 -3.33 4.09
N LYS A 96 -19.69 -3.94 4.64
CA LYS A 96 -18.85 -3.33 5.67
C LYS A 96 -18.03 -2.15 5.13
N LEU A 97 -17.83 -2.07 3.82
CA LEU A 97 -17.01 -1.02 3.16
C LEU A 97 -17.77 0.26 2.80
N ARG A 98 -19.07 0.39 3.16
CA ARG A 98 -19.92 1.50 2.69
C ARG A 98 -19.39 2.92 2.97
N LYS A 99 -18.57 3.10 4.02
CA LYS A 99 -18.04 4.41 4.44
C LYS A 99 -16.52 4.46 4.51
N VAL A 100 -15.86 3.34 4.30
CA VAL A 100 -14.41 3.20 4.40
C VAL A 100 -13.92 2.53 3.13
N ALA A 101 -13.05 3.20 2.40
CA ALA A 101 -12.41 2.59 1.23
C ALA A 101 -11.40 1.54 1.69
N LEU A 102 -11.39 0.37 1.06
CA LEU A 102 -10.33 -0.62 1.23
C LEU A 102 -9.52 -0.65 -0.06
N ARG A 103 -8.20 -0.52 0.08
CA ARG A 103 -7.24 -0.56 -1.03
C ARG A 103 -6.13 -1.53 -0.70
N HIS A 104 -5.74 -2.30 -1.68
CA HIS A 104 -4.57 -3.15 -1.59
C HIS A 104 -3.47 -2.64 -2.53
N LEU A 105 -2.24 -2.66 -2.06
CA LEU A 105 -1.05 -2.39 -2.85
C LEU A 105 -0.12 -3.60 -2.73
N SER A 106 0.35 -4.10 -3.85
CA SER A 106 1.41 -5.09 -3.83
C SER A 106 2.77 -4.43 -3.62
N TRP A 107 3.70 -5.17 -3.03
CA TRP A 107 5.09 -4.70 -2.95
C TRP A 107 5.71 -4.44 -4.32
N ASP A 108 5.26 -5.15 -5.37
CA ASP A 108 5.71 -4.91 -6.73
C ASP A 108 5.24 -3.58 -7.30
N GLU A 109 4.00 -3.17 -7.00
CA GLU A 109 3.51 -1.84 -7.39
C GLU A 109 4.31 -0.75 -6.68
N ILE A 110 4.52 -0.88 -5.36
CA ILE A 110 5.31 0.08 -4.58
C ILE A 110 6.74 0.16 -5.12
N ARG A 111 7.37 -0.99 -5.39
CA ARG A 111 8.71 -1.07 -5.96
C ARG A 111 8.78 -0.39 -7.31
N SER A 112 7.84 -0.67 -8.20
CA SER A 112 7.78 -0.08 -9.54
C SER A 112 7.66 1.44 -9.49
N VAL A 113 6.78 1.96 -8.62
CA VAL A 113 6.62 3.41 -8.41
C VAL A 113 7.89 4.02 -7.82
N ALA A 114 8.51 3.38 -6.82
CA ALA A 114 9.72 3.87 -6.18
C ALA A 114 10.90 3.95 -7.16
N ILE A 115 11.09 2.91 -7.99
CA ILE A 115 12.10 2.89 -9.04
C ILE A 115 11.83 4.01 -10.05
N HIS A 116 10.60 4.14 -10.53
CA HIS A 116 10.22 5.19 -11.48
C HIS A 116 10.52 6.59 -10.95
N LEU A 117 10.13 6.88 -9.70
CA LEU A 117 10.40 8.17 -9.07
C LEU A 117 11.90 8.43 -8.90
N SER A 118 12.68 7.38 -8.58
CA SER A 118 14.13 7.48 -8.40
C SER A 118 14.86 7.73 -9.72
N MET A 119 14.40 7.12 -10.83
CA MET A 119 15.03 7.24 -12.15
C MET A 119 14.75 8.59 -12.83
N HIS A 120 13.62 9.19 -12.56
CA HIS A 120 13.19 10.42 -13.26
C HIS A 120 13.39 11.70 -12.44
N ASP A 121 14.18 11.67 -11.38
CA ASP A 121 14.49 12.82 -10.50
C ASP A 121 13.25 13.66 -10.10
N LYS A 122 12.10 12.98 -9.95
CA LYS A 122 10.81 13.65 -9.64
C LYS A 122 10.69 14.10 -8.19
N VAL A 123 11.69 13.83 -7.37
CA VAL A 123 11.75 14.23 -5.97
C VAL A 123 12.74 15.38 -5.83
N GLU A 124 12.23 16.59 -5.57
CA GLU A 124 13.03 17.81 -5.51
C GLU A 124 13.91 17.89 -4.25
N ASP A 125 13.41 17.42 -3.12
CA ASP A 125 14.13 17.45 -1.84
C ASP A 125 15.26 16.42 -1.79
N ALA A 126 16.47 16.86 -1.44
CA ALA A 126 17.67 16.01 -1.43
C ALA A 126 17.58 14.87 -0.41
N THR A 127 17.00 15.12 0.76
CA THR A 127 16.82 14.12 1.82
C THR A 127 15.81 13.06 1.38
N GLN A 128 14.70 13.49 0.80
CA GLN A 128 13.70 12.58 0.28
C GLN A 128 14.24 11.72 -0.87
N ARG A 129 15.05 12.29 -1.77
CA ARG A 129 15.75 11.54 -2.81
C ARG A 129 16.68 10.49 -2.22
N TRP A 130 17.43 10.85 -1.20
CA TRP A 130 18.33 9.90 -0.54
C TRP A 130 17.52 8.76 0.10
N VAL A 131 16.49 9.07 0.88
CA VAL A 131 15.58 8.06 1.49
C VAL A 131 14.98 7.15 0.43
N LEU A 132 14.50 7.72 -0.70
CA LEU A 132 13.92 6.94 -1.79
C LEU A 132 14.93 5.98 -2.41
N ARG A 133 16.18 6.39 -2.61
CA ARG A 133 17.24 5.52 -3.14
C ARG A 133 17.57 4.39 -2.18
N GLU A 134 17.67 4.66 -0.88
CA GLU A 134 17.91 3.62 0.12
C GLU A 134 16.72 2.66 0.20
N PHE A 135 15.50 3.17 0.11
CA PHE A 135 14.30 2.35 0.06
C PHE A 135 14.27 1.43 -1.17
N VAL A 136 14.58 1.94 -2.37
CA VAL A 136 14.71 1.12 -3.58
C VAL A 136 15.80 0.06 -3.41
N ARG A 137 16.96 0.42 -2.83
CA ARG A 137 18.04 -0.52 -2.54
C ARG A 137 17.58 -1.62 -1.61
N TYR A 138 16.84 -1.27 -0.55
CA TYR A 138 16.25 -2.24 0.39
C TYR A 138 15.26 -3.18 -0.32
N LEU A 139 14.35 -2.64 -1.14
CA LEU A 139 13.35 -3.44 -1.86
C LEU A 139 13.99 -4.44 -2.86
N LEU A 140 15.15 -4.10 -3.42
CA LEU A 140 15.90 -4.94 -4.35
C LEU A 140 16.86 -5.93 -3.65
N HIS A 141 17.01 -5.84 -2.33
CA HIS A 141 17.91 -6.70 -1.60
C HIS A 141 17.25 -8.05 -1.31
N ASP A 142 17.97 -9.16 -1.52
CA ASP A 142 17.46 -10.53 -1.34
C ASP A 142 16.89 -10.79 0.06
N GLN A 143 17.46 -10.16 1.08
CA GLN A 143 16.98 -10.28 2.46
C GLN A 143 15.66 -9.55 2.74
N SER A 144 15.17 -8.70 1.83
CA SER A 144 13.87 -8.03 1.99
C SER A 144 12.71 -9.02 2.00
N LYS A 145 12.93 -10.25 1.48
CA LYS A 145 11.91 -11.30 1.31
C LYS A 145 10.69 -10.81 0.53
N LEU A 146 10.84 -9.72 -0.18
CA LEU A 146 9.85 -9.21 -1.11
C LEU A 146 10.04 -10.02 -2.39
N GLN A 147 9.26 -11.07 -2.53
CA GLN A 147 9.27 -11.87 -3.76
C GLN A 147 8.79 -10.98 -4.89
N GLY A 148 9.73 -10.53 -5.73
CA GLY A 148 9.39 -9.97 -7.01
C GLY A 148 9.03 -11.08 -7.99
N PHE A 149 8.52 -10.72 -9.15
CA PHE A 149 8.28 -11.61 -10.29
C PHE A 149 9.56 -12.30 -10.84
N ALA A 150 10.64 -12.37 -10.08
CA ALA A 150 11.87 -13.00 -10.50
C ALA A 150 11.73 -14.52 -10.68
N ASP A 151 10.71 -15.12 -10.07
CA ASP A 151 10.42 -16.55 -10.21
C ASP A 151 8.97 -16.74 -10.70
N MET A 152 8.80 -16.63 -12.01
CA MET A 152 7.51 -16.83 -12.66
C MET A 152 7.10 -18.31 -12.74
N GLY A 153 7.70 -19.15 -11.93
CA GLY A 153 7.40 -20.57 -11.86
C GLY A 153 7.64 -21.36 -13.15
N PRO A 154 7.64 -22.68 -13.10
CA PRO A 154 7.88 -23.52 -14.26
C PRO A 154 6.83 -23.34 -15.38
N ASP A 155 5.62 -22.91 -15.05
CA ASP A 155 4.53 -22.75 -15.99
C ASP A 155 4.66 -21.50 -16.88
N TRP A 156 5.53 -20.55 -16.52
CA TRP A 156 5.73 -19.34 -17.32
C TRP A 156 6.20 -19.62 -18.73
N VAL A 157 7.00 -20.67 -18.92
CA VAL A 157 7.49 -21.07 -20.24
C VAL A 157 6.30 -21.40 -21.15
N HIS A 158 5.31 -22.12 -20.64
CA HIS A 158 4.10 -22.47 -21.38
C HIS A 158 3.24 -21.24 -21.70
N VAL A 159 3.06 -20.34 -20.76
CA VAL A 159 2.32 -19.08 -20.97
C VAL A 159 3.03 -18.23 -22.03
N ARG A 160 4.33 -18.02 -21.91
CA ARG A 160 5.14 -17.28 -22.89
C ARG A 160 5.04 -17.88 -24.28
N ASP A 161 5.17 -19.18 -24.38
CA ASP A 161 5.18 -19.88 -25.68
C ASP A 161 3.75 -19.91 -26.24
N GLY A 162 2.70 -20.02 -25.41
CA GLY A 162 1.31 -19.89 -25.82
C GLY A 162 0.99 -18.52 -26.40
N VAL A 163 1.43 -17.45 -25.76
CA VAL A 163 1.29 -16.07 -26.25
C VAL A 163 2.05 -15.88 -27.56
N LYS A 164 3.31 -16.38 -27.67
CA LYS A 164 4.13 -16.28 -28.86
C LYS A 164 3.53 -17.02 -30.05
N ASN A 165 2.94 -18.17 -29.78
CA ASN A 165 2.35 -19.03 -30.83
C ASN A 165 0.85 -18.73 -31.05
N ARG A 166 0.26 -17.76 -30.34
CA ARG A 166 -1.18 -17.41 -30.38
C ARG A 166 -2.09 -18.63 -30.15
N THR A 167 -1.71 -19.49 -29.20
CA THR A 167 -2.43 -20.71 -28.82
C THR A 167 -3.09 -20.63 -27.45
N LEU A 168 -3.19 -19.42 -26.88
CA LEU A 168 -3.99 -19.13 -25.69
C LEU A 168 -5.37 -18.63 -26.08
#